data_64f769ee1d563a1299114d60b29be35a
#
_entry.id   64f769ee1d563a1299114d60b29be35a
#
_cell.length_a   1.000
_cell.length_b   1.000
_cell.length_c   1.000
_cell.angle_alpha   90.00
_cell.angle_beta   90.00
_cell.angle_gamma   90.00
#
_symmetry.space_group_name_H-M   'P 1'
#
loop_
_entity.id
_entity.type
_entity.pdbx_description
1 polymer ?
#
loop_
_entity_poly.entity_id
_entity_poly.type
_entity_poly.pdbx_seq_one_letter_code
_entity_poly.pdbx_strand_id
1 'polypeptide(L)'
;QASLARAQQEALEEVVGAIKGEAELARRMVRELEQADADLTRVIQDLNEGPAASGFGALKGKLPFPSPGLIEVGFGKVVNPRFNTVTVQKGVDIRAPAGSPVKAVAEGTVAYAGWMRGYGNLLILDHGGGYHTLVAHLASVAQEVGAHVAAGDVVGEVGDTGSLKGAYLYFEIRRAGQAVDPAPWLAR
;
A
#
# COMPACT_ATOMS: atom_id res chain seq x y z
N GLN A 1 -29.65 45.53 -8.23
CA GLN A 1 -28.31 45.39 -7.63
C GLN A 1 -28.34 44.52 -6.36
N ALA A 2 -29.30 44.69 -5.45
CA ALA A 2 -29.41 43.88 -4.22
C ALA A 2 -29.71 42.41 -4.48
N SER A 3 -30.48 42.06 -5.51
CA SER A 3 -30.79 40.68 -5.88
C SER A 3 -29.60 39.94 -6.47
N LEU A 4 -28.78 40.64 -7.26
CA LEU A 4 -27.55 40.07 -7.83
C LEU A 4 -26.51 39.77 -6.74
N ALA A 5 -26.36 40.70 -5.78
CA ALA A 5 -25.44 40.52 -4.66
C ALA A 5 -25.84 39.31 -3.76
N ARG A 6 -27.15 39.11 -3.53
CA ARG A 6 -27.64 37.93 -2.80
C ARG A 6 -27.39 36.63 -3.54
N ALA A 7 -27.67 36.58 -4.84
CA ALA A 7 -27.40 35.40 -5.65
C ALA A 7 -25.89 35.05 -5.69
N GLN A 8 -25.03 36.06 -5.75
CA GLN A 8 -23.58 35.87 -5.67
C GLN A 8 -23.11 35.33 -4.31
N GLN A 9 -23.73 35.85 -3.23
CA GLN A 9 -23.42 35.39 -1.88
C GLN A 9 -23.87 33.94 -1.65
N GLU A 10 -25.08 33.57 -2.08
CA GLU A 10 -25.58 32.20 -2.00
C GLU A 10 -24.71 31.20 -2.78
N ALA A 11 -24.31 31.60 -4.02
CA ALA A 11 -23.41 30.77 -4.82
C ALA A 11 -22.01 30.61 -4.16
N LEU A 12 -21.51 31.67 -3.52
CA LEU A 12 -20.24 31.61 -2.78
C LEU A 12 -20.36 30.71 -1.55
N GLU A 13 -21.42 30.79 -0.81
CA GLU A 13 -21.68 29.92 0.37
C GLU A 13 -21.81 28.46 -0.01
N GLU A 14 -22.46 28.15 -1.15
CA GLU A 14 -22.55 26.79 -1.68
C GLU A 14 -21.16 26.24 -2.06
N VAL A 15 -20.34 27.03 -2.79
CA VAL A 15 -18.98 26.63 -3.16
C VAL A 15 -18.10 26.44 -1.92
N VAL A 16 -18.16 27.32 -0.95
CA VAL A 16 -17.42 27.19 0.31
C VAL A 16 -17.87 25.96 1.09
N GLY A 17 -19.15 25.65 1.11
CA GLY A 17 -19.70 24.46 1.73
C GLY A 17 -19.19 23.19 1.07
N ALA A 18 -19.18 23.12 -0.27
CA ALA A 18 -18.64 21.99 -1.02
C ALA A 18 -17.14 21.79 -0.77
N ILE A 19 -16.34 22.87 -0.78
CA ILE A 19 -14.89 22.80 -0.49
C ILE A 19 -14.63 22.30 0.93
N LYS A 20 -15.39 22.75 1.92
CA LYS A 20 -15.27 22.27 3.31
C LYS A 20 -15.59 20.80 3.42
N GLY A 21 -16.65 20.33 2.75
CA GLY A 21 -17.02 18.91 2.71
C GLY A 21 -15.94 18.03 2.11
N GLU A 22 -15.33 18.46 0.99
CA GLU A 22 -14.22 17.74 0.37
C GLU A 22 -12.96 17.71 1.27
N ALA A 23 -12.67 18.83 1.94
CA ALA A 23 -11.54 18.89 2.88
C ALA A 23 -11.73 17.98 4.09
N GLU A 24 -12.95 17.88 4.63
CA GLU A 24 -13.27 16.97 5.72
C GLU A 24 -13.17 15.51 5.28
N LEU A 25 -13.65 15.19 4.07
CA LEU A 25 -13.50 13.86 3.49
C LEU A 25 -12.03 13.48 3.34
N ALA A 26 -11.20 14.38 2.79
CA ALA A 26 -9.77 14.15 2.63
C ALA A 26 -9.07 13.88 3.98
N ARG A 27 -9.39 14.65 5.03
CA ARG A 27 -8.85 14.43 6.38
C ARG A 27 -9.31 13.09 6.98
N ARG A 28 -10.56 12.70 6.72
CA ARG A 28 -11.08 11.41 7.16
C ARG A 28 -10.33 10.26 6.49
N MET A 29 -10.10 10.34 5.19
CA MET A 29 -9.32 9.35 4.45
C MET A 29 -7.90 9.21 4.99
N VAL A 30 -7.23 10.33 5.33
CA VAL A 30 -5.90 10.30 5.97
C VAL A 30 -5.95 9.52 7.28
N ARG A 31 -6.90 9.81 8.16
CA ARG A 31 -7.04 9.09 9.45
C ARG A 31 -7.31 7.60 9.27
N GLU A 32 -8.11 7.22 8.26
CA GLU A 32 -8.39 5.82 7.96
C GLU A 32 -7.14 5.09 7.46
N LEU A 33 -6.31 5.74 6.64
CA LEU A 33 -5.02 5.18 6.20
C LEU A 33 -4.02 5.03 7.36
N GLU A 34 -3.93 6.02 8.24
CA GLU A 34 -3.10 5.95 9.44
C GLU A 34 -3.54 4.81 10.37
N GLN A 35 -4.86 4.62 10.54
CA GLN A 35 -5.40 3.52 11.33
C GLN A 35 -5.09 2.15 10.68
N ALA A 36 -5.24 2.05 9.37
CA ALA A 36 -4.92 0.84 8.63
C ALA A 36 -3.43 0.47 8.75
N ASP A 37 -2.53 1.47 8.68
CA ASP A 37 -1.09 1.25 8.90
C ASP A 37 -0.77 0.80 10.34
N ALA A 38 -1.46 1.36 11.33
CA ALA A 38 -1.30 0.94 12.72
C ALA A 38 -1.76 -0.52 12.94
N ASP A 39 -2.88 -0.91 12.33
CA ASP A 39 -3.40 -2.27 12.41
C ASP A 39 -2.47 -3.26 11.71
N LEU A 40 -1.96 -2.92 10.53
CA LEU A 40 -0.96 -3.71 9.82
C LEU A 40 0.33 -3.86 10.63
N THR A 41 0.80 -2.78 11.26
CA THR A 41 2.00 -2.81 12.09
C THR A 41 1.87 -3.78 13.26
N ARG A 42 0.69 -3.84 13.91
CA ARG A 42 0.43 -4.84 14.96
C ARG A 42 0.52 -6.26 14.44
N VAL A 43 -0.13 -6.55 13.31
CA VAL A 43 -0.08 -7.88 12.68
C VAL A 43 1.36 -8.28 12.40
N ILE A 44 2.19 -7.40 11.85
CA ILE A 44 3.60 -7.71 11.56
C ILE A 44 4.42 -7.88 12.83
N GLN A 45 4.16 -7.12 13.89
CA GLN A 45 4.82 -7.31 15.18
C GLN A 45 4.54 -8.69 15.78
N ASP A 46 3.31 -9.15 15.68
CA ASP A 46 2.91 -10.49 16.14
C ASP A 46 3.54 -11.62 15.30
N LEU A 47 3.90 -11.33 14.04
CA LEU A 47 4.56 -12.28 13.12
C LEU A 47 6.09 -12.31 13.25
N ASN A 48 6.71 -11.42 14.02
CA ASN A 48 8.17 -11.23 14.07
C ASN A 48 8.96 -12.33 14.84
N GLU A 49 8.36 -13.46 15.13
CA GLU A 49 8.99 -14.60 15.82
C GLU A 49 9.69 -15.61 14.88
N GLY A 50 9.96 -15.23 13.64
CA GLY A 50 10.60 -16.08 12.63
C GLY A 50 12.11 -16.29 12.83
N PRO A 51 12.73 -17.23 12.09
CA PRO A 51 14.14 -17.57 12.23
C PRO A 51 15.08 -16.40 12.02
N ALA A 52 16.11 -16.31 12.87
CA ALA A 52 16.98 -15.13 13.03
C ALA A 52 17.92 -14.83 11.84
N ALA A 53 18.07 -15.72 10.86
CA ALA A 53 19.01 -15.52 9.75
C ALA A 53 18.30 -15.66 8.40
N SER A 54 18.39 -14.65 7.56
CA SER A 54 17.96 -14.75 6.17
C SER A 54 18.95 -14.05 5.24
N GLY A 55 19.04 -14.55 4.01
CA GLY A 55 19.81 -13.92 2.94
C GLY A 55 19.12 -12.70 2.32
N PHE A 56 17.92 -12.33 2.77
CA PHE A 56 17.11 -11.28 2.15
C PHE A 56 17.83 -9.92 2.07
N GLY A 57 18.55 -9.54 3.13
CA GLY A 57 19.30 -8.29 3.16
C GLY A 57 20.37 -8.16 2.06
N ALA A 58 20.93 -9.29 1.60
CA ALA A 58 21.91 -9.33 0.52
C ALA A 58 21.28 -9.12 -0.88
N LEU A 59 19.96 -9.18 -0.97
CA LEU A 59 19.20 -8.97 -2.20
C LEU A 59 18.86 -7.50 -2.48
N LYS A 60 19.29 -6.57 -1.63
CA LYS A 60 19.07 -5.13 -1.84
C LYS A 60 19.66 -4.71 -3.20
N GLY A 61 18.84 -4.07 -4.02
CA GLY A 61 19.17 -3.66 -5.39
C GLY A 61 19.06 -4.78 -6.45
N LYS A 62 18.64 -5.97 -6.05
CA LYS A 62 18.55 -7.15 -6.94
C LYS A 62 17.14 -7.76 -6.98
N LEU A 63 16.20 -7.28 -6.16
CA LEU A 63 14.85 -7.83 -6.13
C LEU A 63 14.14 -7.55 -7.47
N PRO A 64 13.48 -8.54 -8.07
CA PRO A 64 12.64 -8.29 -9.23
C PRO A 64 11.41 -7.45 -8.81
N PHE A 65 10.80 -6.74 -9.76
CA PHE A 65 9.50 -6.13 -9.52
C PHE A 65 8.46 -7.24 -9.26
N PRO A 66 7.59 -7.06 -8.25
CA PRO A 66 6.57 -8.06 -7.93
C PRO A 66 5.51 -8.21 -9.02
N SER A 67 5.34 -7.19 -9.87
CA SER A 67 4.53 -7.23 -11.09
C SER A 67 5.15 -6.29 -12.13
N PRO A 68 5.02 -6.57 -13.43
CA PRO A 68 5.49 -5.67 -14.47
C PRO A 68 4.78 -4.32 -14.37
N GLY A 69 5.54 -3.24 -14.21
CA GLY A 69 4.99 -1.90 -14.09
C GLY A 69 6.02 -0.87 -13.67
N LEU A 70 5.56 0.35 -13.45
CA LEU A 70 6.36 1.48 -13.02
C LEU A 70 5.89 1.97 -11.66
N ILE A 71 6.81 2.42 -10.82
CA ILE A 71 6.47 3.10 -9.56
C ILE A 71 5.79 4.42 -9.90
N GLU A 72 4.53 4.55 -9.52
CA GLU A 72 3.70 5.74 -9.73
C GLU A 72 3.72 6.65 -8.51
N VAL A 73 3.67 6.07 -7.30
CA VAL A 73 3.77 6.78 -6.04
C VAL A 73 4.89 6.16 -5.22
N GLY A 74 5.85 6.99 -4.80
CA GLY A 74 7.01 6.57 -4.03
C GLY A 74 6.75 6.54 -2.52
N PHE A 75 7.74 6.02 -1.82
CA PHE A 75 7.78 5.97 -0.35
C PHE A 75 7.96 7.37 0.25
N GLY A 76 7.37 7.61 1.42
CA GLY A 76 7.57 8.81 2.21
C GLY A 76 6.38 9.78 2.16
N LYS A 77 6.64 11.07 2.36
CA LYS A 77 5.59 12.07 2.44
C LYS A 77 4.91 12.31 1.10
N VAL A 78 3.59 12.22 1.10
CA VAL A 78 2.73 12.59 -0.03
C VAL A 78 1.85 13.76 0.42
N VAL A 79 1.95 14.88 -0.27
CA VAL A 79 1.18 16.10 0.01
C VAL A 79 0.06 16.24 -1.00
N ASN A 80 -1.16 16.42 -0.51
CA ASN A 80 -2.28 16.85 -1.35
C ASN A 80 -2.30 18.39 -1.35
N PRO A 81 -1.92 19.06 -2.46
CA PRO A 81 -1.79 20.52 -2.48
C PRO A 81 -3.14 21.24 -2.36
N ARG A 82 -4.24 20.59 -2.75
CA ARG A 82 -5.59 21.18 -2.69
C ARG A 82 -6.09 21.35 -1.26
N PHE A 83 -5.80 20.38 -0.38
CA PHE A 83 -6.31 20.35 0.99
C PHE A 83 -5.21 20.47 2.04
N ASN A 84 -3.97 20.63 1.61
CA ASN A 84 -2.79 20.68 2.47
C ASN A 84 -2.73 19.50 3.47
N THR A 85 -3.22 18.33 3.04
CA THR A 85 -3.13 17.09 3.83
C THR A 85 -1.84 16.38 3.49
N VAL A 86 -1.21 15.80 4.51
CA VAL A 86 0.03 15.03 4.38
C VAL A 86 -0.25 13.60 4.80
N THR A 87 0.09 12.66 3.93
CA THR A 87 0.14 11.23 4.26
C THR A 87 1.59 10.75 4.21
N VAL A 88 1.87 9.68 4.94
CA VAL A 88 3.17 9.00 4.87
C VAL A 88 2.97 7.65 4.19
N GLN A 89 3.41 7.55 2.94
CA GLN A 89 3.39 6.33 2.17
C GLN A 89 4.45 5.36 2.71
N LYS A 90 4.04 4.18 3.14
CA LYS A 90 4.93 3.17 3.76
C LYS A 90 5.49 2.16 2.76
N GLY A 91 5.04 2.23 1.53
CA GLY A 91 5.48 1.40 0.42
C GLY A 91 5.50 2.19 -0.88
N VAL A 92 5.35 1.51 -1.99
CA VAL A 92 5.24 2.10 -3.32
C VAL A 92 3.98 1.59 -4.03
N ASP A 93 3.37 2.44 -4.85
CA ASP A 93 2.31 2.05 -5.75
C ASP A 93 2.93 1.76 -7.13
N ILE A 94 2.73 0.56 -7.60
CA ILE A 94 3.20 0.11 -8.92
C ILE A 94 1.99 0.10 -9.85
N ARG A 95 2.05 0.90 -10.91
CA ARG A 95 1.03 0.89 -11.95
C ARG A 95 1.14 -0.42 -12.73
N ALA A 96 0.11 -1.24 -12.62
CA ALA A 96 -0.02 -2.49 -13.35
C ALA A 96 -1.48 -2.73 -13.71
N PRO A 97 -1.78 -3.33 -14.89
CA PRO A 97 -3.15 -3.64 -15.28
C PRO A 97 -3.79 -4.65 -14.32
N ALA A 98 -5.11 -4.51 -14.08
CA ALA A 98 -5.87 -5.50 -13.35
C ALA A 98 -5.70 -6.90 -13.99
N GLY A 99 -5.56 -7.94 -13.15
CA GLY A 99 -5.30 -9.31 -13.59
C GLY A 99 -3.84 -9.65 -13.89
N SER A 100 -2.92 -8.66 -13.83
CA SER A 100 -1.49 -8.93 -13.98
C SER A 100 -1.01 -9.85 -12.84
N PRO A 101 -0.14 -10.84 -13.12
CA PRO A 101 0.37 -11.72 -12.09
C PRO A 101 1.25 -10.95 -11.10
N VAL A 102 1.07 -11.24 -9.82
CA VAL A 102 1.92 -10.77 -8.72
C VAL A 102 2.78 -11.92 -8.25
N LYS A 103 4.10 -11.69 -8.22
CA LYS A 103 5.09 -12.73 -7.91
C LYS A 103 5.85 -12.40 -6.64
N ALA A 104 6.23 -13.45 -5.91
CA ALA A 104 7.14 -13.32 -4.78
C ALA A 104 8.49 -12.77 -5.25
N VAL A 105 8.97 -11.70 -4.62
CA VAL A 105 10.27 -11.07 -4.96
C VAL A 105 11.47 -11.87 -4.46
N ALA A 106 11.25 -12.72 -3.46
CA ALA A 106 12.23 -13.64 -2.87
C ALA A 106 11.50 -14.83 -2.28
N GLU A 107 12.24 -15.90 -1.96
CA GLU A 107 11.68 -17.04 -1.21
C GLU A 107 11.19 -16.60 0.17
N GLY A 108 10.16 -17.25 0.67
CA GLY A 108 9.59 -16.98 1.99
C GLY A 108 8.43 -17.87 2.33
N THR A 109 7.86 -17.62 3.48
CA THR A 109 6.66 -18.31 3.96
C THR A 109 5.52 -17.31 4.05
N VAL A 110 4.33 -17.70 3.60
CA VAL A 110 3.14 -16.84 3.71
C VAL A 110 2.75 -16.69 5.17
N ALA A 111 2.94 -15.51 5.71
CA ALA A 111 2.64 -15.17 7.10
C ALA A 111 1.20 -14.66 7.28
N TYR A 112 0.65 -14.05 6.25
CA TYR A 112 -0.73 -13.56 6.23
C TYR A 112 -1.29 -13.62 4.80
N ALA A 113 -2.54 -14.00 4.68
CA ALA A 113 -3.29 -13.98 3.42
C ALA A 113 -4.76 -13.72 3.74
N GLY A 114 -5.30 -12.58 3.33
CA GLY A 114 -6.69 -12.23 3.61
C GLY A 114 -7.01 -10.75 3.40
N TRP A 115 -8.22 -10.39 3.78
CA TRP A 115 -8.70 -9.01 3.71
C TRP A 115 -8.22 -8.20 4.91
N MET A 116 -7.73 -6.99 4.64
CA MET A 116 -7.42 -6.01 5.67
C MET A 116 -7.96 -4.63 5.26
N ARG A 117 -8.59 -3.93 6.18
CA ARG A 117 -9.09 -2.57 5.96
C ARG A 117 -7.97 -1.65 5.49
N GLY A 118 -8.21 -0.91 4.42
CA GLY A 118 -7.25 0.01 3.80
C GLY A 118 -6.29 -0.65 2.80
N TYR A 119 -6.17 -1.99 2.80
CA TYR A 119 -5.29 -2.76 1.91
C TYR A 119 -6.03 -3.70 0.97
N GLY A 120 -7.31 -4.00 1.26
CA GLY A 120 -8.06 -5.01 0.51
C GLY A 120 -7.49 -6.40 0.72
N ASN A 121 -7.44 -7.20 -0.33
CA ASN A 121 -6.77 -8.49 -0.28
C ASN A 121 -5.25 -8.28 -0.19
N LEU A 122 -4.69 -8.75 0.90
CA LEU A 122 -3.30 -8.56 1.31
C LEU A 122 -2.62 -9.92 1.49
N LEU A 123 -1.38 -10.02 1.03
CA LEU A 123 -0.51 -11.15 1.32
C LEU A 123 0.82 -10.63 1.90
N ILE A 124 1.27 -11.24 2.99
CA ILE A 124 2.54 -10.94 3.65
C ILE A 124 3.42 -12.17 3.59
N LEU A 125 4.65 -12.00 3.10
CA LEU A 125 5.70 -13.01 3.12
C LEU A 125 6.71 -12.71 4.23
N ASP A 126 7.00 -13.71 5.03
CA ASP A 126 8.14 -13.72 5.96
C ASP A 126 9.35 -14.33 5.24
N HIS A 127 10.41 -13.55 5.12
CA HIS A 127 11.69 -13.97 4.51
C HIS A 127 12.74 -14.36 5.54
N GLY A 128 12.37 -14.36 6.83
CA GLY A 128 13.29 -14.56 7.94
C GLY A 128 14.15 -13.33 8.25
N GLY A 129 14.86 -13.39 9.38
CA GLY A 129 15.72 -12.27 9.81
C GLY A 129 14.99 -10.95 10.07
N GLY A 130 13.67 -10.99 10.33
CA GLY A 130 12.83 -9.83 10.54
C GLY A 130 12.43 -9.10 9.25
N TYR A 131 12.65 -9.69 8.06
CA TYR A 131 12.24 -9.11 6.79
C TYR A 131 10.89 -9.65 6.33
N HIS A 132 10.00 -8.73 5.99
CA HIS A 132 8.69 -9.03 5.40
C HIS A 132 8.48 -8.23 4.13
N THR A 133 7.79 -8.81 3.15
CA THR A 133 7.24 -8.08 2.01
C THR A 133 5.72 -8.21 1.99
N LEU A 134 5.06 -7.17 1.54
CA LEU A 134 3.62 -7.08 1.44
C LEU A 134 3.22 -6.73 0.02
N VAL A 135 2.15 -7.38 -0.44
CA VAL A 135 1.44 -7.02 -1.67
C VAL A 135 -0.04 -6.85 -1.35
N ALA A 136 -0.64 -5.77 -1.80
CA ALA A 136 -2.01 -5.39 -1.45
C ALA A 136 -2.84 -4.95 -2.64
N HIS A 137 -4.14 -4.73 -2.41
CA HIS A 137 -5.18 -4.44 -3.39
C HIS A 137 -5.36 -5.55 -4.43
N LEU A 138 -5.04 -6.79 -4.06
CA LEU A 138 -5.09 -7.95 -4.94
C LEU A 138 -6.54 -8.28 -5.34
N ALA A 139 -6.74 -8.64 -6.60
CA ALA A 139 -8.01 -9.22 -7.06
C ALA A 139 -8.21 -10.61 -6.45
N SER A 140 -7.13 -11.39 -6.41
CA SER A 140 -7.11 -12.73 -5.83
C SER A 140 -5.79 -13.02 -5.14
N VAL A 141 -5.83 -13.89 -4.13
CA VAL A 141 -4.66 -14.42 -3.43
C VAL A 141 -4.51 -15.88 -3.81
N ALA A 142 -3.35 -16.27 -4.31
CA ALA A 142 -3.09 -17.61 -4.85
C ALA A 142 -2.44 -18.58 -3.83
N GLN A 143 -2.09 -18.09 -2.65
CA GLN A 143 -1.34 -18.85 -1.64
C GLN A 143 -2.05 -18.81 -0.28
N GLU A 144 -1.89 -19.85 0.52
CA GLU A 144 -2.45 -19.95 1.87
C GLU A 144 -1.38 -19.65 2.92
N VAL A 145 -1.82 -19.22 4.12
CA VAL A 145 -0.93 -19.02 5.27
C VAL A 145 -0.17 -20.30 5.60
N GLY A 146 1.14 -20.18 5.80
CA GLY A 146 2.05 -21.29 6.04
C GLY A 146 2.66 -21.90 4.78
N ALA A 147 2.18 -21.55 3.58
CA ALA A 147 2.78 -22.02 2.33
C ALA A 147 4.18 -21.44 2.15
N HIS A 148 5.13 -22.28 1.74
CA HIS A 148 6.45 -21.84 1.31
C HIS A 148 6.40 -21.51 -0.18
N VAL A 149 6.95 -20.34 -0.56
CA VAL A 149 7.02 -19.88 -1.95
C VAL A 149 8.46 -19.59 -2.34
N ALA A 150 8.81 -19.94 -3.56
CA ALA A 150 10.08 -19.57 -4.15
C ALA A 150 10.01 -18.16 -4.78
N ALA A 151 11.17 -17.56 -4.99
CA ALA A 151 11.25 -16.32 -5.78
C ALA A 151 10.67 -16.54 -7.18
N GLY A 152 9.75 -15.66 -7.60
CA GLY A 152 9.07 -15.74 -8.89
C GLY A 152 7.75 -16.53 -8.88
N ASP A 153 7.41 -17.22 -7.80
CA ASP A 153 6.10 -17.90 -7.68
C ASP A 153 4.97 -16.87 -7.69
N VAL A 154 3.88 -17.20 -8.36
CA VAL A 154 2.68 -16.36 -8.39
C VAL A 154 1.98 -16.44 -7.02
N VAL A 155 1.78 -15.28 -6.42
CA VAL A 155 1.12 -15.15 -5.10
C VAL A 155 -0.26 -14.51 -5.19
N GLY A 156 -0.62 -13.93 -6.35
CA GLY A 156 -1.93 -13.33 -6.58
C GLY A 156 -1.99 -12.59 -7.90
N GLU A 157 -3.02 -11.80 -8.07
CA GLU A 157 -3.26 -10.96 -9.25
C GLU A 157 -3.54 -9.51 -8.82
N VAL A 158 -3.06 -8.56 -9.62
CA VAL A 158 -3.33 -7.13 -9.43
C VAL A 158 -4.83 -6.88 -9.53
N GLY A 159 -5.36 -6.12 -8.59
CA GLY A 159 -6.75 -5.71 -8.55
C GLY A 159 -6.93 -4.31 -8.01
N ASP A 160 -8.13 -4.01 -7.55
CA ASP A 160 -8.54 -2.74 -6.98
C ASP A 160 -9.22 -2.88 -5.61
N THR A 161 -9.11 -4.05 -4.98
CA THR A 161 -9.75 -4.33 -3.70
C THR A 161 -9.25 -3.38 -2.61
N GLY A 162 -10.17 -2.70 -1.93
CA GLY A 162 -9.84 -1.68 -0.94
C GLY A 162 -9.15 -0.42 -1.48
N SER A 163 -8.99 -0.30 -2.79
CA SER A 163 -8.38 0.86 -3.44
C SER A 163 -9.38 2.01 -3.59
N LEU A 164 -8.87 3.25 -3.49
CA LEU A 164 -9.64 4.47 -3.72
C LEU A 164 -9.40 5.07 -5.12
N LYS A 165 -8.45 4.52 -5.88
CA LYS A 165 -8.02 5.08 -7.19
C LYS A 165 -8.01 4.07 -8.34
N GLY A 166 -8.65 2.90 -8.17
CA GLY A 166 -8.69 1.84 -9.18
C GLY A 166 -7.56 0.83 -9.02
N ALA A 167 -7.21 0.11 -10.10
CA ALA A 167 -6.25 -0.98 -10.07
C ALA A 167 -4.80 -0.49 -10.03
N TYR A 168 -4.05 -0.99 -9.09
CA TYR A 168 -2.60 -0.87 -8.96
C TYR A 168 -2.10 -1.90 -7.94
N LEU A 169 -0.80 -2.16 -7.91
CA LEU A 169 -0.17 -2.98 -6.90
C LEU A 169 0.47 -2.10 -5.83
N TYR A 170 0.09 -2.27 -4.59
CA TYR A 170 0.81 -1.72 -3.45
C TYR A 170 1.86 -2.71 -2.98
N PHE A 171 3.11 -2.27 -2.88
CA PHE A 171 4.25 -3.08 -2.46
C PHE A 171 5.01 -2.43 -1.32
N GLU A 172 5.30 -3.20 -0.29
CA GLU A 172 5.97 -2.73 0.91
C GLU A 172 7.05 -3.71 1.34
N ILE A 173 8.16 -3.17 1.87
CA ILE A 173 9.21 -3.96 2.54
C ILE A 173 9.29 -3.48 3.98
N ARG A 174 9.31 -4.41 4.94
CA ARG A 174 9.56 -4.12 6.35
C ARG A 174 10.78 -4.86 6.85
N ARG A 175 11.54 -4.19 7.71
CA ARG A 175 12.66 -4.75 8.46
C ARG A 175 12.42 -4.51 9.95
N ALA A 176 12.40 -5.57 10.75
CA ALA A 176 12.09 -5.53 12.17
C ALA A 176 10.79 -4.73 12.47
N GLY A 177 9.74 -4.97 11.67
CA GLY A 177 8.46 -4.27 11.77
C GLY A 177 8.42 -2.85 11.20
N GLN A 178 9.55 -2.26 10.84
CA GLN A 178 9.64 -0.89 10.30
C GLN A 178 9.62 -0.91 8.77
N ALA A 179 8.75 -0.10 8.16
CA ALA A 179 8.71 0.09 6.73
C ALA A 179 10.00 0.77 6.25
N VAL A 180 10.55 0.27 5.14
CA VAL A 180 11.71 0.83 4.47
C VAL A 180 11.36 1.14 3.01
N ASP A 181 12.02 2.15 2.42
CA ASP A 181 11.80 2.50 1.02
C ASP A 181 12.10 1.30 0.10
N PRO A 182 11.09 0.77 -0.63
CA PRO A 182 11.30 -0.38 -1.52
C PRO A 182 12.11 -0.06 -2.77
N ALA A 183 12.11 1.19 -3.25
CA ALA A 183 12.71 1.55 -4.52
C ALA A 183 14.21 1.17 -4.63
N PRO A 184 15.06 1.38 -3.60
CA PRO A 184 16.45 0.97 -3.64
C PRO A 184 16.68 -0.55 -3.60
N TRP A 185 15.65 -1.35 -3.31
CA TRP A 185 15.73 -2.82 -3.26
C TRP A 185 15.46 -3.46 -4.60
N LEU A 186 14.65 -2.79 -5.43
CA LEU A 186 14.26 -3.29 -6.75
C LEU A 186 15.38 -3.14 -7.75
N ALA A 187 15.57 -4.17 -8.59
CA ALA A 187 16.50 -4.13 -9.71
C ALA A 187 16.04 -3.07 -10.73
N ARG A 188 17.00 -2.33 -11.29
CA ARG A 188 16.76 -1.32 -12.34
C ARG A 188 16.77 -1.96 -13.72
#